data_6d901dcc1be57e1d467d33bb284d0c38
#
_entry.id   6d901dcc1be57e1d467d33bb284d0c38
#
_cell.length_a   1.000
_cell.length_b   1.000
_cell.length_c   1.000
_cell.angle_alpha   90.00
_cell.angle_beta   90.00
_cell.angle_gamma   90.00
#
_symmetry.space_group_name_H-M   'P 1'
#
loop_
_entity.id
_entity.type
_entity.pdbx_description
1 polymer ?
#
loop_
_entity_poly.entity_id
_entity_poly.type
_entity_poly.pdbx_seq_one_letter_code
_entity_poly.pdbx_strand_id
1 'polypeptide(L)'
;MEAPAITRRRRPFLAPIWLPALLGVIAVVLAVLAYRSVTTTTVVLVRHAEKALSTIDDPPLSPEGEQRSERLAQIFGEREGAGHLDAIYVTNTRRTQQTAAPLAARLRLVPVVLSGVDVAGTAARLLSEHRGGTLLIIGHSNTLPQLVRELSGKDIKPIAENDYSDIYVLSVPRLGGASVLRMKY
;
A
#
# COMPACT_ATOMS: atom_id res chain seq x y z
N MET A 1 -25.98 -77.43 -23.53
CA MET A 1 -25.44 -76.92 -22.26
C MET A 1 -24.95 -75.52 -22.52
N GLU A 2 -25.71 -74.51 -22.08
CA GLU A 2 -25.40 -73.12 -22.24
C GLU A 2 -24.62 -72.60 -21.06
N ALA A 3 -23.44 -71.96 -21.28
CA ALA A 3 -22.55 -71.51 -20.20
C ALA A 3 -23.18 -70.27 -19.52
N PRO A 4 -23.13 -70.17 -18.19
CA PRO A 4 -23.72 -69.05 -17.47
C PRO A 4 -22.94 -67.75 -17.76
N ALA A 5 -23.67 -66.69 -18.16
CA ALA A 5 -23.14 -65.39 -18.39
C ALA A 5 -22.67 -64.74 -17.06
N ILE A 6 -21.35 -64.59 -16.92
CA ILE A 6 -20.76 -63.90 -15.77
C ILE A 6 -20.96 -62.39 -15.94
N THR A 7 -22.00 -61.86 -15.34
CA THR A 7 -22.21 -60.40 -15.21
C THR A 7 -21.24 -59.82 -14.18
N ARG A 8 -20.13 -59.22 -14.63
CA ARG A 8 -19.25 -58.42 -13.78
C ARG A 8 -20.03 -57.18 -13.27
N ARG A 9 -20.52 -57.25 -12.03
CA ARG A 9 -21.03 -56.07 -11.32
C ARG A 9 -19.88 -55.07 -11.17
N ARG A 10 -19.92 -53.98 -11.96
CA ARG A 10 -19.03 -52.84 -11.71
C ARG A 10 -19.41 -52.25 -10.36
N ARG A 11 -18.53 -52.35 -9.37
CA ARG A 11 -18.70 -51.63 -8.10
C ARG A 11 -18.66 -50.15 -8.41
N PRO A 12 -19.67 -49.36 -8.01
CA PRO A 12 -19.57 -47.92 -8.19
C PRO A 12 -18.34 -47.41 -7.43
N PHE A 13 -17.50 -46.64 -8.10
CA PHE A 13 -16.37 -45.97 -7.44
C PHE A 13 -16.97 -44.92 -6.50
N LEU A 14 -17.12 -45.28 -5.24
CA LEU A 14 -17.49 -44.35 -4.19
C LEU A 14 -16.29 -43.44 -3.97
N ALA A 15 -16.28 -42.29 -4.62
CA ALA A 15 -15.33 -41.23 -4.29
C ALA A 15 -15.44 -40.96 -2.78
N PRO A 16 -14.32 -40.91 -2.07
CA PRO A 16 -14.33 -40.69 -0.62
C PRO A 16 -15.04 -39.35 -0.31
N ILE A 17 -16.05 -39.42 0.57
CA ILE A 17 -16.92 -38.27 0.92
C ILE A 17 -16.13 -37.04 1.38
N TRP A 18 -14.93 -37.23 1.92
CA TRP A 18 -14.05 -36.14 2.34
C TRP A 18 -13.44 -35.32 1.15
N LEU A 19 -13.39 -35.88 -0.06
CA LEU A 19 -12.81 -35.22 -1.23
C LEU A 19 -13.59 -33.98 -1.64
N PRO A 20 -14.93 -34.00 -1.81
CA PRO A 20 -15.71 -32.80 -2.10
C PRO A 20 -15.67 -31.79 -0.94
N ALA A 21 -15.61 -32.24 0.31
CA ALA A 21 -15.43 -31.35 1.45
C ALA A 21 -14.07 -30.63 1.42
N LEU A 22 -12.98 -31.34 1.12
CA LEU A 22 -11.65 -30.76 0.97
C LEU A 22 -11.63 -29.75 -0.20
N LEU A 23 -12.21 -30.09 -1.36
CA LEU A 23 -12.30 -29.17 -2.49
C LEU A 23 -13.11 -27.91 -2.15
N GLY A 24 -14.20 -28.07 -1.40
CA GLY A 24 -15.00 -26.93 -0.90
C GLY A 24 -14.17 -26.02 0.00
N VAL A 25 -13.42 -26.57 0.94
CA VAL A 25 -12.53 -25.78 1.81
C VAL A 25 -11.46 -25.05 0.99
N ILE A 26 -10.81 -25.73 0.05
CA ILE A 26 -9.81 -25.11 -0.84
C ILE A 26 -10.43 -23.95 -1.64
N ALA A 27 -11.63 -24.16 -2.21
CA ALA A 27 -12.32 -23.11 -2.98
C ALA A 27 -12.63 -21.90 -2.11
N VAL A 28 -13.10 -22.09 -0.87
CA VAL A 28 -13.35 -21.00 0.08
C VAL A 28 -12.05 -20.27 0.44
N VAL A 29 -10.97 -21.00 0.73
CA VAL A 29 -9.66 -20.41 1.03
C VAL A 29 -9.16 -19.57 -0.15
N LEU A 30 -9.22 -20.09 -1.37
CA LEU A 30 -8.81 -19.37 -2.57
C LEU A 30 -9.68 -18.13 -2.81
N ALA A 31 -11.00 -18.24 -2.60
CA ALA A 31 -11.91 -17.09 -2.71
C ALA A 31 -11.59 -16.00 -1.67
N VAL A 32 -11.29 -16.37 -0.43
CA VAL A 32 -10.88 -15.44 0.63
C VAL A 32 -9.53 -14.78 0.30
N LEU A 33 -8.56 -15.54 -0.18
CA LEU A 33 -7.25 -15.00 -0.59
C LEU A 33 -7.40 -14.04 -1.77
N ALA A 34 -8.17 -14.40 -2.80
CA ALA A 34 -8.46 -13.53 -3.93
C ALA A 34 -9.20 -12.26 -3.50
N TYR A 35 -10.21 -12.38 -2.63
CA TYR A 35 -10.91 -11.23 -2.09
C TYR A 35 -9.97 -10.29 -1.33
N ARG A 36 -9.09 -10.83 -0.50
CA ARG A 36 -8.10 -10.04 0.24
C ARG A 36 -7.13 -9.32 -0.70
N SER A 37 -6.64 -9.99 -1.75
CA SER A 37 -5.68 -9.39 -2.68
C SER A 37 -6.27 -8.18 -3.44
N VAL A 38 -7.53 -8.25 -3.87
CA VAL A 38 -8.19 -7.15 -4.61
C VAL A 38 -8.78 -6.06 -3.70
N THR A 39 -8.83 -6.27 -2.38
CA THR A 39 -9.37 -5.28 -1.43
C THR A 39 -8.35 -4.74 -0.45
N THR A 40 -7.09 -5.14 -0.57
CA THR A 40 -6.00 -4.65 0.28
C THR A 40 -5.40 -3.39 -0.34
N THR A 41 -5.54 -2.27 0.34
CA THR A 41 -4.91 -1.01 -0.06
C THR A 41 -3.49 -0.93 0.48
N THR A 42 -2.53 -0.60 -0.39
CA THR A 42 -1.14 -0.36 0.01
C THR A 42 -0.94 1.15 0.14
N VAL A 43 -0.48 1.60 1.30
CA VAL A 43 -0.19 3.01 1.54
C VAL A 43 1.29 3.16 1.87
N VAL A 44 2.01 3.86 1.01
CA VAL A 44 3.41 4.21 1.22
C VAL A 44 3.48 5.60 1.82
N LEU A 45 4.13 5.74 2.95
CA LEU A 45 4.28 7.00 3.67
C LEU A 45 5.74 7.38 3.73
N VAL A 46 6.07 8.57 3.29
CA VAL A 46 7.44 9.12 3.37
C VAL A 46 7.39 10.55 3.91
N ARG A 47 8.41 10.94 4.64
CA ARG A 47 8.60 12.33 5.00
C ARG A 47 9.11 13.10 3.78
N HIS A 48 8.75 14.39 3.66
CA HIS A 48 9.39 15.28 2.68
C HIS A 48 10.91 15.19 2.79
N ALA A 49 11.62 15.37 1.69
CA ALA A 49 13.07 15.37 1.64
C ALA A 49 13.68 16.59 2.36
N GLU A 50 14.99 16.63 2.48
CA GLU A 50 15.73 17.68 3.20
C GLU A 50 15.37 19.06 2.69
N LYS A 51 15.06 19.96 3.61
CA LYS A 51 14.77 21.37 3.31
C LYS A 51 16.04 22.23 3.35
N ALA A 52 16.09 23.25 2.53
CA ALA A 52 17.15 24.26 2.57
C ALA A 52 17.16 24.99 3.92
N LEU A 53 18.33 25.34 4.39
CA LEU A 53 18.48 26.27 5.51
C LEU A 53 18.06 27.67 5.05
N SER A 54 16.95 28.16 5.58
CA SER A 54 16.33 29.41 5.17
C SER A 54 15.52 30.00 6.31
N THR A 55 15.40 31.32 6.31
CA THR A 55 14.52 32.08 7.21
C THR A 55 13.08 32.20 6.69
N ILE A 56 12.81 31.63 5.51
CA ILE A 56 11.47 31.63 4.90
C ILE A 56 10.63 30.54 5.59
N ASP A 57 9.37 30.84 5.88
CA ASP A 57 8.45 29.90 6.55
C ASP A 57 8.25 28.58 5.80
N ASP A 58 8.24 28.62 4.45
CA ASP A 58 8.12 27.43 3.60
C ASP A 58 9.33 27.30 2.66
N PRO A 59 10.48 26.83 3.19
CA PRO A 59 11.70 26.68 2.41
C PRO A 59 11.57 25.57 1.35
N PRO A 60 12.28 25.73 0.21
CA PRO A 60 12.40 24.68 -0.80
C PRO A 60 13.25 23.52 -0.29
N LEU A 61 13.40 22.48 -1.11
CA LEU A 61 14.37 21.42 -0.86
C LEU A 61 15.80 21.95 -0.91
N SER A 62 16.69 21.30 -0.15
CA SER A 62 18.13 21.44 -0.31
C SER A 62 18.62 20.62 -1.52
N PRO A 63 19.87 20.78 -1.97
CA PRO A 63 20.44 19.93 -3.02
C PRO A 63 20.40 18.43 -2.65
N GLU A 64 20.59 18.08 -1.38
CA GLU A 64 20.47 16.71 -0.89
C GLU A 64 19.02 16.24 -0.95
N GLY A 65 18.07 17.12 -0.64
CA GLY A 65 16.63 16.85 -0.75
C GLY A 65 16.18 16.63 -2.20
N GLU A 66 16.75 17.39 -3.14
CA GLU A 66 16.49 17.18 -4.58
C GLU A 66 17.01 15.80 -5.03
N GLN A 67 18.22 15.40 -4.62
CA GLN A 67 18.75 14.07 -4.91
C GLN A 67 17.91 12.97 -4.29
N ARG A 68 17.39 13.18 -3.07
CA ARG A 68 16.49 12.21 -2.41
C ARG A 68 15.17 12.10 -3.15
N SER A 69 14.61 13.20 -3.63
CA SER A 69 13.37 13.18 -4.42
C SER A 69 13.52 12.42 -5.75
N GLU A 70 14.67 12.56 -6.41
CA GLU A 70 15.01 11.77 -7.60
C GLU A 70 15.18 10.29 -7.29
N ARG A 71 15.79 9.95 -6.14
CA ARG A 71 15.90 8.56 -5.67
C ARG A 71 14.52 7.95 -5.41
N LEU A 72 13.61 8.69 -4.79
CA LEU A 72 12.22 8.27 -4.61
C LEU A 72 11.55 7.98 -5.96
N ALA A 73 11.80 8.84 -6.97
CA ALA A 73 11.30 8.64 -8.32
C ALA A 73 11.91 7.41 -9.02
N GLN A 74 13.13 7.03 -8.68
CA GLN A 74 13.75 5.79 -9.18
C GLN A 74 13.12 4.55 -8.55
N ILE A 75 12.82 4.60 -7.24
CA ILE A 75 12.26 3.45 -6.50
C ILE A 75 10.81 3.17 -6.92
N PHE A 76 9.99 4.20 -7.06
CA PHE A 76 8.54 4.06 -7.30
C PHE A 76 8.10 4.45 -8.71
N GLY A 77 9.03 4.78 -9.60
CA GLY A 77 8.73 5.35 -10.91
C GLY A 77 8.40 4.33 -12.00
N GLU A 78 8.15 3.08 -11.67
CA GLU A 78 7.64 2.09 -12.61
C GLU A 78 6.14 2.30 -12.84
N ARG A 79 5.73 2.33 -14.11
CA ARG A 79 4.35 2.67 -14.51
C ARG A 79 3.44 1.46 -14.59
N GLU A 80 4.01 0.27 -14.70
CA GLU A 80 3.30 -0.98 -14.91
C GLU A 80 3.84 -2.06 -13.95
N GLY A 81 2.98 -3.01 -13.60
CA GLY A 81 3.35 -4.12 -12.73
C GLY A 81 2.80 -4.03 -11.32
N ALA A 82 3.13 -5.04 -10.52
CA ALA A 82 2.73 -5.10 -9.13
C ALA A 82 3.44 -4.00 -8.33
N GLY A 83 2.66 -3.09 -7.75
CA GLY A 83 3.17 -2.00 -6.92
C GLY A 83 3.28 -0.64 -7.63
N HIS A 84 2.70 -0.49 -8.86
CA HIS A 84 2.54 0.84 -9.44
C HIS A 84 1.71 1.74 -8.51
N LEU A 85 1.98 3.04 -8.54
CA LEU A 85 1.23 4.01 -7.75
C LEU A 85 0.01 4.50 -8.51
N ASP A 86 -1.15 4.46 -7.85
CA ASP A 86 -2.41 4.98 -8.40
C ASP A 86 -2.57 6.48 -8.11
N ALA A 87 -2.04 6.96 -6.98
CA ALA A 87 -2.12 8.36 -6.59
C ALA A 87 -0.96 8.79 -5.71
N ILE A 88 -0.63 10.07 -5.77
CA ILE A 88 0.36 10.73 -4.92
C ILE A 88 -0.34 11.84 -4.15
N TYR A 89 -0.18 11.83 -2.84
CA TYR A 89 -0.73 12.81 -1.93
C TYR A 89 0.39 13.63 -1.27
N VAL A 90 0.21 14.94 -1.22
CA VAL A 90 1.17 15.88 -0.64
C VAL A 90 0.44 16.86 0.27
N THR A 91 1.15 17.59 1.10
CA THR A 91 0.59 18.72 1.83
C THR A 91 0.75 20.02 0.99
N ASN A 92 0.20 21.12 1.48
CA ASN A 92 0.29 22.43 0.83
C ASN A 92 1.69 23.09 0.89
N THR A 93 2.69 22.43 1.51
CA THR A 93 4.05 22.97 1.62
C THR A 93 4.89 22.70 0.38
N ARG A 94 5.77 23.63 0.02
CA ARG A 94 6.70 23.50 -1.12
C ARG A 94 7.53 22.23 -1.03
N ARG A 95 8.07 21.91 0.14
CA ARG A 95 8.95 20.76 0.34
C ARG A 95 8.28 19.41 0.06
N THR A 96 7.00 19.23 0.40
CA THR A 96 6.28 17.98 0.06
C THR A 96 5.97 17.91 -1.42
N GLN A 97 5.58 19.01 -2.05
CA GLN A 97 5.29 19.11 -3.47
C GLN A 97 6.55 18.89 -4.30
N GLN A 98 7.67 19.49 -3.92
CA GLN A 98 8.96 19.31 -4.59
C GLN A 98 9.48 17.86 -4.41
N THR A 99 9.27 17.23 -3.26
CA THR A 99 9.61 15.82 -3.07
C THR A 99 8.82 14.90 -4.00
N ALA A 100 7.56 15.24 -4.29
CA ALA A 100 6.72 14.47 -5.20
C ALA A 100 7.04 14.71 -6.68
N ALA A 101 7.52 15.90 -7.03
CA ALA A 101 7.55 16.40 -8.41
C ALA A 101 8.26 15.46 -9.41
N PRO A 102 9.47 14.92 -9.16
CA PRO A 102 10.14 14.03 -10.11
C PRO A 102 9.35 12.74 -10.36
N LEU A 103 8.82 12.15 -9.29
CA LEU A 103 8.02 10.93 -9.35
C LEU A 103 6.69 11.16 -10.07
N ALA A 104 6.00 12.24 -9.73
CA ALA A 104 4.74 12.64 -10.36
C ALA A 104 4.90 12.83 -11.89
N ALA A 105 5.97 13.53 -12.30
CA ALA A 105 6.30 13.71 -13.71
C ALA A 105 6.57 12.37 -14.42
N ARG A 106 7.34 11.48 -13.78
CA ARG A 106 7.69 10.17 -14.33
C ARG A 106 6.47 9.27 -14.51
N LEU A 107 5.55 9.28 -13.53
CA LEU A 107 4.31 8.50 -13.57
C LEU A 107 3.18 9.19 -14.33
N ARG A 108 3.32 10.48 -14.68
CA ARG A 108 2.26 11.34 -15.23
C ARG A 108 1.04 11.43 -14.31
N LEU A 109 1.29 11.43 -13.00
CA LEU A 109 0.27 11.64 -11.99
C LEU A 109 0.26 13.11 -11.56
N VAL A 110 -0.92 13.62 -11.22
CA VAL A 110 -1.07 14.95 -10.61
C VAL A 110 -1.17 14.74 -9.10
N PRO A 111 -0.22 15.26 -8.29
CA PRO A 111 -0.30 15.15 -6.86
C PRO A 111 -1.54 15.84 -6.30
N VAL A 112 -2.24 15.16 -5.40
CA VAL A 112 -3.41 15.70 -4.71
C VAL A 112 -2.98 16.35 -3.41
N VAL A 113 -3.34 17.62 -3.22
CA VAL A 113 -2.99 18.35 -2.00
C VAL A 113 -3.98 18.00 -0.89
N LEU A 114 -3.47 17.45 0.21
CA LEU A 114 -4.23 17.23 1.42
C LEU A 114 -4.33 18.54 2.22
N SER A 115 -5.54 19.02 2.42
CA SER A 115 -5.82 20.15 3.31
C SER A 115 -5.86 19.68 4.77
N GLY A 116 -4.93 19.92 5.47
CA GLY A 116 -4.20 19.88 6.70
C GLY A 116 -4.70 19.33 7.99
N VAL A 117 -5.87 19.32 8.51
CA VAL A 117 -6.08 19.16 9.96
C VAL A 117 -6.77 17.84 10.38
N ASP A 118 -7.61 17.27 9.56
CA ASP A 118 -8.32 16.04 9.88
C ASP A 118 -7.59 14.80 9.35
N VAL A 119 -6.71 14.24 10.17
CA VAL A 119 -5.95 13.03 9.83
C VAL A 119 -6.87 11.81 9.72
N ALA A 120 -7.85 11.68 10.63
CA ALA A 120 -8.77 10.55 10.64
C ALA A 120 -9.70 10.55 9.43
N GLY A 121 -10.33 11.69 9.11
CA GLY A 121 -11.15 11.84 7.91
C GLY A 121 -10.34 11.66 6.62
N THR A 122 -9.09 12.12 6.61
CA THR A 122 -8.17 11.89 5.49
C THR A 122 -7.90 10.39 5.31
N ALA A 123 -7.56 9.66 6.36
CA ALA A 123 -7.31 8.23 6.30
C ALA A 123 -8.53 7.44 5.79
N ALA A 124 -9.71 7.73 6.32
CA ALA A 124 -10.97 7.10 5.89
C ALA A 124 -11.26 7.34 4.40
N ARG A 125 -11.08 8.59 3.94
CA ARG A 125 -11.27 8.98 2.55
C ARG A 125 -10.30 8.24 1.62
N LEU A 126 -9.01 8.24 1.93
CA LEU A 126 -7.98 7.55 1.15
C LEU A 126 -8.30 6.08 0.95
N LEU A 127 -8.70 5.38 2.02
CA LEU A 127 -9.07 3.96 1.95
C LEU A 127 -10.36 3.71 1.17
N SER A 128 -11.30 4.66 1.16
CA SER A 128 -12.56 4.52 0.41
C SER A 128 -12.38 4.77 -1.09
N GLU A 129 -11.59 5.80 -1.45
CA GLU A 129 -11.37 6.21 -2.85
C GLU A 129 -10.43 5.25 -3.60
N HIS A 130 -9.45 4.64 -2.88
CA HIS A 130 -8.39 3.81 -3.50
C HIS A 130 -8.36 2.39 -2.97
N ARG A 131 -9.52 1.78 -2.86
CA ARG A 131 -9.61 0.39 -2.38
C ARG A 131 -8.89 -0.58 -3.32
N GLY A 132 -7.95 -1.34 -2.76
CA GLY A 132 -7.12 -2.29 -3.51
C GLY A 132 -6.00 -1.65 -4.32
N GLY A 133 -5.85 -0.33 -4.25
CA GLY A 133 -4.80 0.42 -4.93
C GLY A 133 -3.56 0.66 -4.09
N THR A 134 -2.59 1.34 -4.69
CA THR A 134 -1.33 1.73 -4.06
C THR A 134 -1.17 3.25 -4.05
N LEU A 135 -1.00 3.82 -2.88
CA LEU A 135 -0.91 5.26 -2.65
C LEU A 135 0.46 5.65 -2.11
N LEU A 136 0.98 6.79 -2.54
CA LEU A 136 2.11 7.44 -1.89
C LEU A 136 1.63 8.71 -1.19
N ILE A 137 2.00 8.88 0.07
CA ILE A 137 1.72 10.08 0.86
C ILE A 137 3.04 10.68 1.33
N ILE A 138 3.27 11.92 0.96
CA ILE A 138 4.45 12.68 1.38
C ILE A 138 4.01 13.70 2.43
N GLY A 139 4.45 13.51 3.66
CA GLY A 139 4.05 14.28 4.83
C GLY A 139 5.21 14.80 5.67
N HIS A 140 4.95 14.97 6.96
CA HIS A 140 5.87 15.56 7.92
C HIS A 140 6.12 14.62 9.11
N SER A 141 7.22 14.85 9.84
CA SER A 141 7.61 14.06 11.03
C SER A 141 6.52 13.96 12.10
N ASN A 142 5.70 15.01 12.25
CA ASN A 142 4.63 15.08 13.24
C ASN A 142 3.30 14.47 12.77
N THR A 143 3.01 14.44 11.48
CA THR A 143 1.71 13.96 10.94
C THR A 143 1.75 12.50 10.51
N LEU A 144 2.89 12.02 10.02
CA LEU A 144 3.03 10.64 9.56
C LEU A 144 2.76 9.59 10.66
N PRO A 145 3.25 9.74 11.91
CA PRO A 145 2.93 8.78 12.98
C PRO A 145 1.43 8.69 13.26
N GLN A 146 0.72 9.84 13.23
CA GLN A 146 -0.73 9.87 13.41
C GLN A 146 -1.44 9.17 12.26
N LEU A 147 -1.03 9.42 11.03
CA LEU A 147 -1.61 8.77 9.85
C LEU A 147 -1.37 7.26 9.84
N VAL A 148 -0.20 6.80 10.26
CA VAL A 148 0.08 5.36 10.44
C VAL A 148 -0.87 4.75 11.45
N ARG A 149 -1.10 5.42 12.59
CA ARG A 149 -2.03 4.96 13.63
C ARG A 149 -3.46 4.87 13.08
N GLU A 150 -3.95 5.90 12.41
CA GLU A 150 -5.32 5.92 11.85
C GLU A 150 -5.52 4.84 10.77
N LEU A 151 -4.52 4.61 9.90
CA LEU A 151 -4.60 3.64 8.84
C LEU A 151 -4.41 2.19 9.30
N SER A 152 -3.61 1.95 10.35
CA SER A 152 -3.19 0.60 10.73
C SER A 152 -3.56 0.18 12.15
N GLY A 153 -3.96 1.11 13.00
CA GLY A 153 -4.12 0.89 14.44
C GLY A 153 -2.80 0.66 15.18
N LYS A 154 -1.65 0.91 14.55
CA LYS A 154 -0.30 0.67 15.12
C LYS A 154 0.44 1.97 15.32
N ASP A 155 1.21 2.04 16.40
CA ASP A 155 2.12 3.14 16.65
C ASP A 155 3.49 2.89 16.04
N ILE A 156 4.09 3.97 15.52
CA ILE A 156 5.50 4.02 15.14
C ILE A 156 6.25 4.97 16.05
N LYS A 157 7.58 4.78 16.13
CA LYS A 157 8.43 5.72 16.87
C LYS A 157 8.35 7.12 16.25
N PRO A 158 8.45 8.18 17.06
CA PRO A 158 8.57 9.54 16.53
C PRO A 158 9.70 9.63 15.51
N ILE A 159 9.44 10.33 14.40
CA ILE A 159 10.43 10.54 13.35
C ILE A 159 11.30 11.73 13.76
N ALA A 160 12.61 11.48 13.90
CA ALA A 160 13.56 12.54 14.26
C ALA A 160 13.63 13.62 13.16
N GLU A 161 13.86 14.87 13.57
CA GLU A 161 13.90 16.01 12.63
C GLU A 161 14.99 15.92 11.55
N ASN A 162 16.02 15.15 11.79
CA ASN A 162 17.12 14.87 10.86
C ASN A 162 17.00 13.53 10.13
N ASP A 163 15.91 12.76 10.33
CA ASP A 163 15.68 11.49 9.64
C ASP A 163 14.70 11.68 8.48
N TYR A 164 15.21 11.59 7.27
CA TYR A 164 14.48 11.72 6.01
C TYR A 164 14.44 10.42 5.21
N SER A 165 15.06 9.35 5.73
CA SER A 165 15.30 8.12 4.97
C SER A 165 14.24 7.04 5.15
N ASP A 166 13.28 7.24 6.03
CA ASP A 166 12.28 6.23 6.33
C ASP A 166 11.14 6.18 5.29
N ILE A 167 10.84 4.97 4.85
CA ILE A 167 9.63 4.62 4.11
C ILE A 167 8.81 3.69 4.98
N TYR A 168 7.55 4.02 5.21
CA TYR A 168 6.58 3.15 5.86
C TYR A 168 5.63 2.60 4.81
N VAL A 169 5.59 1.29 4.65
CA VAL A 169 4.66 0.59 3.76
C VAL A 169 3.59 -0.08 4.61
N LEU A 170 2.36 0.38 4.45
CA LEU A 170 1.20 -0.15 5.12
C LEU A 170 0.40 -1.01 4.15
N SER A 171 0.07 -2.22 4.57
CA SER A 171 -0.89 -3.07 3.87
C SER A 171 -2.17 -3.10 4.69
N VAL A 172 -3.23 -2.47 4.17
CA VAL A 172 -4.49 -2.25 4.86
C VAL A 172 -5.59 -3.07 4.17
N PRO A 173 -5.84 -4.30 4.62
CA PRO A 173 -6.91 -5.12 4.09
C PRO A 173 -8.27 -4.63 4.57
N ARG A 174 -9.32 -4.84 3.79
CA ARG A 174 -10.69 -4.52 4.21
C ARG A 174 -11.11 -5.33 5.43
N LEU A 175 -10.65 -6.57 5.53
CA LEU A 175 -10.93 -7.49 6.63
C LEU A 175 -9.63 -7.99 7.24
N GLY A 176 -9.51 -7.86 8.54
CA GLY A 176 -8.33 -8.26 9.31
C GLY A 176 -7.45 -7.08 9.72
N GLY A 177 -6.32 -7.37 10.35
CA GLY A 177 -5.39 -6.36 10.83
C GLY A 177 -4.46 -5.84 9.72
N ALA A 178 -4.16 -4.55 9.76
CA ALA A 178 -3.16 -3.96 8.89
C ALA A 178 -1.73 -4.35 9.31
N SER A 179 -0.81 -4.37 8.34
CA SER A 179 0.62 -4.54 8.58
C SER A 179 1.37 -3.25 8.27
N VAL A 180 2.48 -3.03 8.98
CA VAL A 180 3.38 -1.89 8.79
C VAL A 180 4.78 -2.42 8.62
N LEU A 181 5.43 -2.08 7.52
CA LEU A 181 6.83 -2.36 7.24
C LEU A 181 7.59 -1.03 7.18
N ARG A 182 8.73 -0.94 7.86
CA ARG A 182 9.65 0.20 7.78
C ARG A 182 10.86 -0.19 6.96
N MET A 183 11.23 0.64 6.00
CA MET A 183 12.45 0.51 5.19
C MET A 183 13.20 1.84 5.18
N LYS A 184 14.45 1.84 4.68
CA LYS A 184 15.27 3.05 4.45
C LYS A 184 15.69 3.14 2.98
N TYR A 185 15.85 4.38 2.49
CA TYR A 185 16.27 4.67 1.12
C TYR A 185 17.29 5.81 1.06
#